data_d026fe142778e7fe942bbd2224db38e7
#
_entry.id   d026fe142778e7fe942bbd2224db38e7
#
_cell.length_a   1.000
_cell.length_b   1.000
_cell.length_c   1.000
_cell.angle_alpha   90.00
_cell.angle_beta   90.00
_cell.angle_gamma   90.00
#
_symmetry.space_group_name_H-M   'P 1'
#
loop_
_entity.id
_entity.type
_entity.pdbx_description
1 polymer ?
#
loop_
_entity_poly.entity_id
_entity_poly.type
_entity_poly.pdbx_seq_one_letter_code
_entity_poly.pdbx_strand_id
1 'polypeptide(L)'
;MKNSLWLYKNPYQIEIRENEAHPPQVAVYLYQAEEEIKNVVLIGGGSVSSLWEKSALLDGDRLLIACGNEVFCILLPTLELLWHTQVDMATCFQIVAYQDDYITHGELEIVRLNKQGEILWQFSGKDIFVSPIERTPAFKITPQGIDLVDFNYE
;
A
#
# COMPACT_ATOMS: atom_id res chain seq x y z
N MET A 1 -11.69 -7.15 -16.19
CA MET A 1 -12.45 -7.29 -14.94
C MET A 1 -11.81 -6.40 -13.87
N LYS A 2 -12.61 -5.60 -13.19
CA LYS A 2 -12.10 -4.72 -12.14
C LYS A 2 -11.82 -5.50 -10.88
N ASN A 3 -10.68 -5.27 -10.27
CA ASN A 3 -10.29 -5.88 -9.02
C ASN A 3 -10.74 -5.01 -7.85
N SER A 4 -11.29 -5.61 -6.82
CA SER A 4 -11.77 -4.91 -5.63
C SER A 4 -11.22 -5.54 -4.37
N LEU A 5 -10.99 -4.70 -3.37
CA LEU A 5 -10.60 -5.12 -2.03
C LEU A 5 -11.57 -4.50 -1.03
N TRP A 6 -12.09 -5.33 -0.13
CA TRP A 6 -13.02 -4.87 0.90
C TRP A 6 -12.35 -4.90 2.26
N LEU A 7 -12.49 -3.80 3.00
CA LEU A 7 -12.02 -3.66 4.37
C LEU A 7 -13.18 -3.20 5.25
N TYR A 8 -13.05 -3.44 6.54
CA TYR A 8 -14.13 -3.14 7.49
C TYR A 8 -13.57 -2.41 8.70
N LYS A 9 -14.17 -1.26 9.01
CA LYS A 9 -13.88 -0.47 10.20
C LYS A 9 -15.22 -0.01 10.75
N ASN A 10 -15.77 -0.78 11.70
CA ASN A 10 -17.10 -0.54 12.24
C ASN A 10 -17.31 0.94 12.59
N PRO A 11 -18.39 1.60 12.12
CA PRO A 11 -19.54 1.05 11.41
C PRO A 11 -19.42 1.05 9.88
N TYR A 12 -18.22 1.21 9.33
CA TYR A 12 -17.99 1.45 7.91
C TYR A 12 -17.54 0.21 7.16
N GLN A 13 -17.94 0.12 5.89
CA GLN A 13 -17.37 -0.79 4.92
C GLN A 13 -16.61 0.05 3.89
N ILE A 14 -15.45 -0.42 3.49
CA ILE A 14 -14.57 0.31 2.57
C ILE A 14 -14.30 -0.59 1.38
N GLU A 15 -14.60 -0.09 0.19
CA GLU A 15 -14.26 -0.78 -1.05
C GLU A 15 -13.16 -0.01 -1.77
N ILE A 16 -12.09 -0.70 -2.11
CA ILE A 16 -11.00 -0.15 -2.92
C ILE A 16 -11.09 -0.83 -4.27
N ARG A 17 -11.24 -0.05 -5.35
CA ARG A 17 -11.32 -0.57 -6.72
C ARG A 17 -10.10 -0.12 -7.51
N GLU A 18 -9.50 -1.08 -8.19
CA GLU A 18 -8.43 -0.80 -9.12
C GLU A 18 -9.03 -0.40 -10.46
N ASN A 19 -8.63 0.75 -10.98
CA ASN A 19 -9.04 1.23 -12.30
C ASN A 19 -7.92 0.95 -13.30
N GLU A 20 -8.28 0.37 -14.45
CA GLU A 20 -7.34 0.20 -15.55
C GLU A 20 -7.12 1.55 -16.22
N ALA A 21 -6.11 2.27 -15.78
CA ALA A 21 -5.81 3.61 -16.25
C ALA A 21 -4.31 3.87 -16.26
N HIS A 22 -3.90 4.85 -17.01
CA HIS A 22 -2.55 5.34 -17.10
C HIS A 22 -2.57 6.85 -16.90
N PRO A 23 -2.04 7.38 -15.78
CA PRO A 23 -1.34 6.69 -14.67
C PRO A 23 -2.26 5.79 -13.83
N PRO A 24 -1.68 4.90 -12.99
CA PRO A 24 -2.46 4.00 -12.14
C PRO A 24 -3.42 4.75 -11.23
N GLN A 25 -4.63 4.21 -11.06
CA GLN A 25 -5.65 4.82 -10.21
C GLN A 25 -6.31 3.78 -9.34
N VAL A 26 -6.66 4.18 -8.11
CA VAL A 26 -7.57 3.41 -7.27
C VAL A 26 -8.67 4.34 -6.77
N ALA A 27 -9.89 3.81 -6.73
CA ALA A 27 -11.04 4.52 -6.19
C ALA A 27 -11.38 3.92 -4.84
N VAL A 28 -11.64 4.77 -3.86
CA VAL A 28 -12.01 4.36 -2.51
C VAL A 28 -13.44 4.79 -2.26
N TYR A 29 -14.30 3.83 -1.89
CA TYR A 29 -15.70 4.07 -1.59
C TYR A 29 -15.96 3.73 -0.13
N LEU A 30 -16.57 4.64 0.58
CA LEU A 30 -16.93 4.45 1.99
C LEU A 30 -18.44 4.25 2.07
N TYR A 31 -18.86 3.15 2.73
CA TYR A 31 -20.27 2.81 2.93
C TYR A 31 -20.57 2.74 4.41
N GLN A 32 -21.80 3.09 4.75
CA GLN A 32 -22.37 2.86 6.08
C GLN A 32 -23.81 2.39 5.88
N ALA A 33 -24.16 1.26 6.50
CA ALA A 33 -25.49 0.64 6.36
C ALA A 33 -25.86 0.44 4.89
N GLU A 34 -24.91 -0.05 4.09
CA GLU A 34 -25.04 -0.35 2.65
C GLU A 34 -25.22 0.88 1.76
N GLU A 35 -25.15 2.08 2.31
CA GLU A 35 -25.21 3.32 1.54
C GLU A 35 -23.82 3.92 1.36
N GLU A 36 -23.50 4.30 0.13
CA GLU A 36 -22.26 5.01 -0.14
C GLU A 36 -22.37 6.42 0.43
N ILE A 37 -21.45 6.78 1.32
CA ILE A 37 -21.47 8.11 1.95
C ILE A 37 -20.36 9.01 1.42
N LYS A 38 -19.28 8.44 0.86
CA LYS A 38 -18.18 9.24 0.32
C LYS A 38 -17.31 8.39 -0.60
N ASN A 39 -16.61 9.06 -1.52
CA ASN A 39 -15.60 8.39 -2.35
C ASN A 39 -14.46 9.33 -2.70
N VAL A 40 -13.33 8.77 -3.09
CA VAL A 40 -12.17 9.52 -3.55
C VAL A 40 -11.42 8.68 -4.58
N VAL A 41 -10.78 9.35 -5.55
CA VAL A 41 -9.90 8.70 -6.52
C VAL A 41 -8.46 9.12 -6.22
N LEU A 42 -7.57 8.13 -6.10
CA LEU A 42 -6.16 8.34 -5.86
C LEU A 42 -5.41 8.02 -7.15
N ILE A 43 -4.56 8.93 -7.59
CA ILE A 43 -3.79 8.78 -8.82
C ILE A 43 -2.32 8.67 -8.44
N GLY A 44 -1.74 7.51 -8.67
CA GLY A 44 -0.34 7.23 -8.36
C GLY A 44 0.57 7.41 -9.55
N GLY A 45 1.85 7.14 -9.35
CA GLY A 45 2.85 7.12 -10.40
C GLY A 45 3.21 5.70 -10.81
N GLY A 46 4.27 5.56 -11.61
CA GLY A 46 4.71 4.27 -12.10
C GLY A 46 3.88 3.74 -13.25
N SER A 47 4.01 2.45 -13.54
CA SER A 47 3.41 1.85 -14.72
C SER A 47 2.14 1.07 -14.46
N VAL A 48 2.04 0.36 -13.35
CA VAL A 48 0.89 -0.50 -13.04
C VAL A 48 0.55 -0.44 -11.56
N SER A 49 -0.68 -0.80 -11.24
CA SER A 49 -1.13 -1.01 -9.89
C SER A 49 -1.50 -2.49 -9.73
N SER A 50 -1.28 -3.04 -8.54
CA SER A 50 -1.54 -4.45 -8.25
C SER A 50 -2.27 -4.55 -6.93
N LEU A 51 -3.60 -4.48 -6.98
CA LEU A 51 -4.44 -4.49 -5.78
C LEU A 51 -4.66 -5.92 -5.28
N TRP A 52 -4.33 -6.14 -4.02
CA TRP A 52 -4.59 -7.39 -3.30
C TRP A 52 -4.66 -7.07 -1.81
N GLU A 53 -4.90 -8.10 -0.97
CA GLU A 53 -5.22 -7.88 0.44
C GLU A 53 -4.15 -7.10 1.23
N LYS A 54 -2.88 -7.16 0.81
CA LYS A 54 -1.78 -6.48 1.53
C LYS A 54 -1.32 -5.18 0.88
N SER A 55 -1.97 -4.74 -0.19
CA SER A 55 -1.68 -3.43 -0.76
C SER A 55 -2.41 -2.29 -0.04
N ALA A 56 -3.19 -2.62 0.98
CA ALA A 56 -3.83 -1.63 1.84
C ALA A 56 -3.69 -2.05 3.30
N LEU A 57 -3.64 -1.07 4.19
CA LEU A 57 -3.47 -1.29 5.62
C LEU A 57 -4.37 -0.33 6.40
N LEU A 58 -5.18 -0.90 7.30
CA LEU A 58 -5.92 -0.09 8.29
C LEU A 58 -5.06 0.06 9.54
N ASP A 59 -4.85 1.30 9.96
CA ASP A 59 -4.12 1.65 11.16
C ASP A 59 -4.95 2.67 11.95
N GLY A 60 -5.77 2.17 12.89
CA GLY A 60 -6.73 3.00 13.59
C GLY A 60 -7.73 3.59 12.62
N ASP A 61 -7.81 4.91 12.57
CA ASP A 61 -8.68 5.64 11.64
C ASP A 61 -7.95 6.06 10.34
N ARG A 62 -6.75 5.52 10.12
CA ARG A 62 -6.00 5.76 8.89
C ARG A 62 -6.10 4.57 7.96
N LEU A 63 -6.23 4.86 6.68
CA LEU A 63 -6.18 3.85 5.63
C LEU A 63 -5.00 4.18 4.73
N LEU A 64 -4.05 3.25 4.64
CA LEU A 64 -2.90 3.37 3.75
C LEU A 64 -3.15 2.49 2.54
N ILE A 65 -2.89 3.03 1.34
CA ILE A 65 -3.15 2.32 0.09
C ILE A 65 -1.98 2.50 -0.86
N ALA A 66 -1.48 1.38 -1.39
CA ALA A 66 -0.49 1.40 -2.46
C ALA A 66 -1.21 1.60 -3.79
N CYS A 67 -0.75 2.57 -4.57
CA CYS A 67 -1.26 2.83 -5.91
C CYS A 67 -0.09 3.14 -6.82
N GLY A 68 0.21 2.23 -7.74
CA GLY A 68 1.41 2.33 -8.56
C GLY A 68 2.65 2.27 -7.69
N ASN A 69 3.50 3.28 -7.76
CA ASN A 69 4.73 3.36 -6.98
C ASN A 69 4.62 4.25 -5.74
N GLU A 70 3.40 4.65 -5.36
CA GLU A 70 3.16 5.54 -4.21
C GLU A 70 2.30 4.87 -3.15
N VAL A 71 2.43 5.38 -1.92
CA VAL A 71 1.51 5.07 -0.83
C VAL A 71 0.74 6.33 -0.48
N PHE A 72 -0.57 6.19 -0.35
CA PHE A 72 -1.48 7.25 0.08
C PHE A 72 -2.00 6.92 1.46
N CYS A 73 -2.03 7.91 2.34
CA CYS A 73 -2.64 7.78 3.66
C CYS A 73 -3.84 8.71 3.75
N ILE A 74 -5.01 8.14 3.95
CA ILE A 74 -6.26 8.90 4.07
C ILE A 74 -6.89 8.65 5.43
N LEU A 75 -7.64 9.65 5.90
CA LEU A 75 -8.32 9.60 7.19
C LEU A 75 -9.75 9.08 7.01
N LEU A 76 -10.18 8.19 7.89
CA LEU A 76 -11.57 7.73 7.94
C LEU A 76 -12.32 8.47 9.05
N PRO A 77 -13.57 8.85 8.86
CA PRO A 77 -14.41 8.58 7.70
C PRO A 77 -14.43 9.71 6.65
N THR A 78 -13.63 10.74 6.80
CA THR A 78 -13.66 11.91 5.92
C THR A 78 -13.05 11.66 4.55
N LEU A 79 -12.19 10.65 4.42
CA LEU A 79 -11.36 10.35 3.25
C LEU A 79 -10.38 11.49 2.92
N GLU A 80 -10.07 12.34 3.91
CA GLU A 80 -9.09 13.40 3.75
C GLU A 80 -7.70 12.81 3.53
N LEU A 81 -6.97 13.32 2.53
CA LEU A 81 -5.60 12.91 2.27
C LEU A 81 -4.68 13.53 3.33
N LEU A 82 -4.01 12.68 4.10
CA LEU A 82 -3.04 13.13 5.11
C LEU A 82 -1.66 13.31 4.51
N TRP A 83 -1.23 12.35 3.69
CA TRP A 83 0.04 12.43 2.96
C TRP A 83 0.07 11.36 1.85
N HIS A 84 0.99 11.54 0.92
CA HIS A 84 1.35 10.50 -0.06
C HIS A 84 2.86 10.55 -0.31
N THR A 85 3.44 9.39 -0.58
CA THR A 85 4.89 9.26 -0.71
C THR A 85 5.24 8.24 -1.79
N GLN A 86 6.15 8.59 -2.68
CA GLN A 86 6.70 7.64 -3.64
C GLN A 86 7.68 6.73 -2.90
N VAL A 87 7.47 5.42 -2.99
CA VAL A 87 8.25 4.41 -2.25
C VAL A 87 8.98 3.42 -3.14
N ASP A 88 8.82 3.54 -4.45
CA ASP A 88 9.49 2.67 -5.41
C ASP A 88 9.63 3.41 -6.74
N MET A 89 10.54 2.95 -7.58
CA MET A 89 10.68 3.48 -8.94
C MET A 89 9.65 2.83 -9.88
N ALA A 90 9.21 1.63 -9.57
CA ALA A 90 8.29 0.86 -10.41
C ALA A 90 6.93 0.69 -9.74
N THR A 91 6.79 -0.27 -8.83
CA THR A 91 5.49 -0.62 -8.23
C THR A 91 5.66 -0.95 -6.75
N CYS A 92 4.75 -0.45 -5.91
CA CYS A 92 4.64 -0.85 -4.52
C CYS A 92 3.63 -1.98 -4.41
N PHE A 93 4.02 -3.11 -3.79
CA PHE A 93 3.18 -4.29 -3.67
C PHE A 93 2.43 -4.38 -2.35
N GLN A 94 3.08 -4.07 -1.25
CA GLN A 94 2.43 -4.24 0.06
C GLN A 94 2.91 -3.22 1.08
N ILE A 95 2.07 -3.05 2.10
CA ILE A 95 2.30 -2.14 3.22
C ILE A 95 2.07 -2.94 4.49
N VAL A 96 3.02 -2.91 5.42
CA VAL A 96 2.84 -3.56 6.72
C VAL A 96 3.18 -2.59 7.86
N ALA A 97 2.53 -2.79 9.00
CA ALA A 97 2.87 -2.06 10.22
C ALA A 97 4.14 -2.66 10.82
N TYR A 98 5.04 -1.80 11.29
CA TYR A 98 6.28 -2.23 11.92
C TYR A 98 6.62 -1.25 13.05
N GLN A 99 6.51 -1.73 14.29
CA GLN A 99 6.65 -0.87 15.47
C GLN A 99 5.71 0.33 15.35
N ASP A 100 6.21 1.55 15.46
CA ASP A 100 5.38 2.74 15.30
C ASP A 100 5.37 3.29 13.87
N ASP A 101 5.93 2.54 12.91
CA ASP A 101 6.13 2.96 11.54
C ASP A 101 5.49 1.99 10.55
N TYR A 102 5.78 2.17 9.27
CA TYR A 102 5.32 1.31 8.20
C TYR A 102 6.50 0.84 7.36
N ILE A 103 6.40 -0.39 6.85
CA ILE A 103 7.35 -0.93 5.87
C ILE A 103 6.59 -1.15 4.58
N THR A 104 7.14 -0.66 3.47
CA THR A 104 6.62 -0.94 2.15
C THR A 104 7.55 -1.88 1.40
N HIS A 105 6.95 -2.79 0.64
CA HIS A 105 7.67 -3.71 -0.22
C HIS A 105 7.27 -3.41 -1.66
N GLY A 106 8.23 -2.97 -2.44
CA GLY A 106 8.05 -2.71 -3.86
C GLY A 106 8.89 -3.63 -4.72
N GLU A 107 8.82 -3.43 -6.02
CA GLU A 107 9.58 -4.22 -6.98
C GLU A 107 11.09 -4.04 -6.82
N LEU A 108 11.51 -2.81 -6.57
CA LEU A 108 12.92 -2.44 -6.51
C LEU A 108 13.39 -2.06 -5.11
N GLU A 109 12.50 -1.69 -4.22
CA GLU A 109 12.88 -1.09 -2.93
C GLU A 109 12.03 -1.59 -1.76
N ILE A 110 12.67 -1.67 -0.59
CA ILE A 110 12.00 -1.84 0.70
C ILE A 110 12.21 -0.52 1.44
N VAL A 111 11.14 0.08 1.93
CA VAL A 111 11.18 1.43 2.51
C VAL A 111 10.51 1.43 3.88
N ARG A 112 11.10 2.15 4.83
CA ARG A 112 10.46 2.42 6.11
C ARG A 112 9.97 3.86 6.13
N LEU A 113 8.67 4.03 6.41
CA LEU A 113 8.01 5.32 6.54
C LEU A 113 7.59 5.54 7.98
N ASN A 114 7.66 6.78 8.46
CA ASN A 114 7.04 7.13 9.73
C ASN A 114 5.54 7.42 9.54
N LYS A 115 4.85 7.80 10.61
CA LYS A 115 3.41 8.09 10.59
C LYS A 115 3.06 9.33 9.76
N GLN A 116 4.02 10.18 9.45
CA GLN A 116 3.84 11.37 8.63
C GLN A 116 4.18 11.13 7.16
N GLY A 117 4.54 9.90 6.81
CA GLY A 117 4.88 9.54 5.43
C GLY A 117 6.29 9.91 5.03
N GLU A 118 7.15 10.24 6.00
CA GLU A 118 8.56 10.55 5.73
C GLU A 118 9.37 9.26 5.64
N ILE A 119 10.25 9.18 4.64
CA ILE A 119 11.13 8.03 4.46
C ILE A 119 12.24 8.08 5.51
N LEU A 120 12.30 7.06 6.37
CA LEU A 120 13.34 6.94 7.38
C LEU A 120 14.57 6.23 6.83
N TRP A 121 14.36 5.23 6.00
CA TRP A 121 15.41 4.58 5.23
C TRP A 121 14.78 3.84 4.05
N GLN A 122 15.61 3.55 3.05
CA GLN A 122 15.22 2.72 1.92
C GLN A 122 16.38 1.83 1.51
N PHE A 123 16.06 0.65 1.05
CA PHE A 123 17.02 -0.36 0.66
C PHE A 123 16.68 -0.86 -0.74
N SER A 124 17.67 -0.81 -1.63
CA SER A 124 17.57 -1.36 -2.98
C SER A 124 18.34 -2.67 -3.04
N GLY A 125 17.70 -3.75 -3.48
CA GLY A 125 18.37 -5.03 -3.66
C GLY A 125 19.29 -5.02 -4.87
N LYS A 126 20.04 -6.11 -5.06
CA LYS A 126 20.89 -6.27 -6.24
C LYS A 126 20.08 -6.52 -7.51
N ASP A 127 18.86 -6.98 -7.33
CA ASP A 127 17.92 -7.24 -8.40
C ASP A 127 16.52 -6.90 -7.87
N ILE A 128 15.48 -7.17 -8.66
CA ILE A 128 14.11 -6.93 -8.24
C ILE A 128 13.72 -7.82 -7.06
N PHE A 129 12.90 -7.31 -6.15
CA PHE A 129 12.29 -8.12 -5.10
C PHE A 129 11.11 -8.88 -5.69
N VAL A 130 10.95 -10.13 -5.27
CA VAL A 130 9.88 -10.99 -5.76
C VAL A 130 8.55 -10.52 -5.22
N SER A 131 7.55 -10.45 -6.09
CA SER A 131 6.18 -10.11 -5.68
C SER A 131 5.67 -11.15 -4.68
N PRO A 132 5.13 -10.73 -3.53
CA PRO A 132 4.59 -11.66 -2.55
C PRO A 132 3.34 -12.41 -3.03
N ILE A 133 2.73 -11.96 -4.12
CA ILE A 133 1.59 -12.65 -4.74
C ILE A 133 2.06 -13.91 -5.47
N GLU A 134 3.26 -13.87 -6.05
CA GLU A 134 3.79 -14.94 -6.90
C GLU A 134 4.66 -15.94 -6.16
N ARG A 135 5.35 -15.49 -5.11
CA ARG A 135 6.36 -16.29 -4.42
C ARG A 135 6.39 -15.99 -2.93
N THR A 136 7.39 -16.56 -2.26
CA THR A 136 7.72 -16.23 -0.88
C THR A 136 7.94 -14.73 -0.72
N PRO A 137 7.53 -14.12 0.39
CA PRO A 137 7.73 -12.70 0.61
C PRO A 137 9.19 -12.29 0.47
N ALA A 138 9.43 -11.09 -0.06
CA ALA A 138 10.77 -10.54 -0.23
C ALA A 138 11.40 -10.13 1.11
N PHE A 139 10.62 -10.04 2.16
CA PHE A 139 11.14 -9.76 3.49
C PHE A 139 10.34 -10.49 4.55
N LYS A 140 10.96 -10.64 5.70
CA LYS A 140 10.37 -11.28 6.88
C LYS A 140 10.70 -10.43 8.09
N ILE A 141 9.69 -10.10 8.89
CA ILE A 141 9.88 -9.38 10.14
C ILE A 141 10.20 -10.40 11.24
N THR A 142 11.31 -10.20 11.94
CA THR A 142 11.75 -11.03 13.04
C THR A 142 11.92 -10.20 14.31
N PRO A 143 12.08 -10.82 15.49
CA PRO A 143 12.36 -10.06 16.71
C PRO A 143 13.67 -9.24 16.63
N GLN A 144 14.60 -9.65 15.76
CA GLN A 144 15.87 -8.97 15.59
C GLN A 144 15.84 -7.89 14.50
N GLY A 145 14.78 -7.83 13.70
CA GLY A 145 14.68 -6.85 12.63
C GLY A 145 13.96 -7.38 11.40
N ILE A 146 14.46 -7.03 10.24
CA ILE A 146 13.86 -7.39 8.95
C ILE A 146 14.88 -8.13 8.11
N ASP A 147 14.54 -9.36 7.71
CA ASP A 147 15.35 -10.13 6.77
C ASP A 147 14.84 -9.86 5.36
N LEU A 148 15.74 -9.52 4.46
CA LEU A 148 15.41 -9.18 3.08
C LEU A 148 15.92 -10.26 2.14
N VAL A 149 15.10 -10.58 1.12
CA VAL A 149 15.44 -11.52 0.06
C VAL A 149 15.04 -10.89 -1.27
N ASP A 150 16.02 -10.60 -2.11
CA ASP A 150 15.74 -10.13 -3.48
C ASP A 150 15.75 -11.32 -4.45
N PHE A 151 15.66 -11.01 -5.74
CA PHE A 151 15.62 -12.05 -6.78
C PHE A 151 16.87 -12.89 -6.81
N ASN A 152 18.00 -12.39 -6.34
CA ASN A 152 19.27 -13.10 -6.23
C ASN A 152 19.45 -13.78 -4.88
N TYR A 153 18.45 -13.77 -4.01
CA TYR A 153 18.49 -14.37 -2.67
C TYR A 153 19.53 -13.74 -1.74
N GLU A 154 19.71 -12.43 -1.82
CA GLU A 154 20.66 -11.70 -0.97
C GLU A 154 19.99 -10.65 -0.08
#